data_9c9aa2639260693d3870ccccc98c1c39
#
_entry.id   9c9aa2639260693d3870ccccc98c1c39
#
_cell.length_a   1.000
_cell.length_b   1.000
_cell.length_c   1.000
_cell.angle_alpha   90.00
_cell.angle_beta   90.00
_cell.angle_gamma   90.00
#
_symmetry.space_group_name_H-M   'P 1'
#
loop_
_entity.id
_entity.type
_entity.pdbx_description
1 polymer ?
#
loop_
_entity_poly.entity_id
_entity_poly.type
_entity_poly.pdbx_seq_one_letter_code
_entity_poly.pdbx_strand_id
1 'polypeptide(L)'
;LPQELLSGKYLAFSTYSQEGQLLGVALQADTGKIYFAKPAAEEFSDFLAEAVKRGVRPVTLELAKQLAPFDIEKLREISLSGGLLDATLAAYLKNPLAGAYAYHDLAKEYYGITLPEEKELLKKATPMELLLSMESPAEKYMLFACNMAFLLSEGLLSWLRLRENTALYFELELPLIFTLYAMQQRGILVQKEELADYAVKLGERIAVLEEEIYADAGEQFNINSTKQLGVILFEKLKLPGGKKTKTGYSTAADVLERLLDKHPMMGKLLEYRQLSKLKSTYAD
;
A
#
# COMPACT_ATOMS: atom_id res chain seq x y z
N LEU A 1 -6.47 27.35 15.27
CA LEU A 1 -5.17 26.66 15.38
C LEU A 1 -4.13 27.60 16.00
N PRO A 2 -3.18 27.10 16.83
CA PRO A 2 -2.21 27.93 17.56
C PRO A 2 -1.23 28.64 16.62
N GLN A 3 -1.16 29.97 16.66
CA GLN A 3 -0.29 30.78 15.81
C GLN A 3 1.21 30.59 16.11
N GLU A 4 1.55 30.16 17.31
CA GLU A 4 2.93 29.84 17.71
C GLU A 4 3.58 28.72 16.90
N LEU A 5 2.77 27.83 16.31
CA LEU A 5 3.23 26.76 15.42
C LEU A 5 3.77 27.29 14.08
N LEU A 6 3.48 28.55 13.75
CA LEU A 6 3.90 29.21 12.51
C LEU A 6 5.21 30.00 12.64
N SER A 7 6.01 29.73 13.67
CA SER A 7 7.29 30.40 13.92
C SER A 7 8.52 29.52 13.72
N GLY A 8 8.35 28.23 13.50
CA GLY A 8 9.43 27.25 13.35
C GLY A 8 9.94 27.12 11.90
N LYS A 9 10.86 26.19 11.70
CA LYS A 9 11.34 25.78 10.37
C LYS A 9 10.39 24.79 9.70
N TYR A 10 9.85 23.87 10.49
CA TYR A 10 8.92 22.82 10.07
C TYR A 10 7.66 22.84 10.92
N LEU A 11 6.57 22.51 10.26
CA LEU A 11 5.29 22.22 10.90
C LEU A 11 4.91 20.79 10.51
N ALA A 12 5.22 19.83 11.36
CA ALA A 12 4.76 18.47 11.14
C ALA A 12 3.27 18.36 11.42
N PHE A 13 2.59 17.54 10.64
CA PHE A 13 1.19 17.23 10.82
C PHE A 13 0.86 15.79 10.47
N SER A 14 -0.18 15.27 11.08
CA SER A 14 -0.85 14.03 10.70
C SER A 14 -2.35 14.22 10.88
N THR A 15 -3.14 13.69 9.96
CA THR A 15 -4.58 13.81 9.98
C THR A 15 -5.22 12.45 10.20
N TYR A 16 -6.41 12.44 10.77
CA TYR A 16 -7.30 11.30 10.79
C TYR A 16 -8.62 11.69 10.12
N SER A 17 -9.00 10.94 9.10
CA SER A 17 -10.23 11.17 8.35
C SER A 17 -10.97 9.86 8.12
N GLN A 18 -12.30 9.93 7.99
CA GLN A 18 -13.16 8.81 7.66
C GLN A 18 -14.20 9.26 6.66
N GLU A 19 -14.43 8.47 5.63
CA GLU A 19 -15.41 8.76 4.56
C GLU A 19 -15.24 10.17 3.95
N GLY A 20 -13.99 10.63 3.82
CA GLY A 20 -13.67 11.97 3.29
C GLY A 20 -13.89 13.13 4.28
N GLN A 21 -14.29 12.87 5.53
CA GLN A 21 -14.43 13.87 6.56
C GLN A 21 -13.19 13.94 7.46
N LEU A 22 -12.64 15.12 7.66
CA LEU A 22 -11.54 15.37 8.62
C LEU A 22 -12.09 15.29 10.05
N LEU A 23 -11.54 14.38 10.84
CA LEU A 23 -11.97 14.14 12.21
C LEU A 23 -11.00 14.71 13.24
N GLY A 24 -9.74 14.87 12.87
CA GLY A 24 -8.73 15.46 13.74
C GLY A 24 -7.39 15.62 13.05
N VAL A 25 -6.56 16.46 13.65
CA VAL A 25 -5.19 16.72 13.26
C VAL A 25 -4.27 16.71 14.47
N ALA A 26 -3.07 16.15 14.33
CA ALA A 26 -1.95 16.37 15.24
C ALA A 26 -0.97 17.33 14.57
N LEU A 27 -0.42 18.26 15.33
CA LEU A 27 0.49 19.30 14.87
C LEU A 27 1.70 19.39 15.80
N GLN A 28 2.89 19.49 15.24
CA GLN A 28 4.15 19.66 15.98
C GLN A 28 5.07 20.65 15.25
N ALA A 29 5.64 21.57 16.03
CA ALA A 29 6.70 22.46 15.58
C ALA A 29 7.91 22.34 16.52
N ASP A 30 8.90 23.21 16.36
CA ASP A 30 10.17 23.18 17.12
C ASP A 30 10.00 23.32 18.66
N THR A 31 8.78 23.54 19.15
CA THR A 31 8.48 23.66 20.59
C THR A 31 8.56 22.34 21.36
N GLY A 32 8.67 21.20 20.66
CA GLY A 32 8.63 19.86 21.25
C GLY A 32 7.26 19.42 21.77
N LYS A 33 6.23 20.27 21.64
CA LYS A 33 4.85 19.94 22.02
C LYS A 33 4.05 19.48 20.79
N ILE A 34 3.16 18.52 21.00
CA ILE A 34 2.20 18.09 20.00
C ILE A 34 0.82 18.58 20.39
N TYR A 35 0.13 19.23 19.46
CA TYR A 35 -1.21 19.76 19.61
C TYR A 35 -2.19 18.91 18.84
N PHE A 36 -3.34 18.63 19.46
CA PHE A 36 -4.47 17.98 18.80
C PHE A 36 -5.59 19.00 18.60
N ALA A 37 -6.17 19.02 17.40
CA ALA A 37 -7.27 19.90 17.05
C ALA A 37 -8.27 19.19 16.12
N LYS A 38 -9.48 19.75 16.04
CA LYS A 38 -10.54 19.28 15.12
C LYS A 38 -11.01 20.44 14.26
N PRO A 39 -10.16 20.96 13.37
CA PRO A 39 -10.53 22.05 12.46
C PRO A 39 -11.42 21.55 11.33
N ALA A 40 -12.15 22.46 10.68
CA ALA A 40 -12.68 22.17 9.35
C ALA A 40 -11.53 21.97 8.35
N ALA A 41 -11.75 21.17 7.30
CA ALA A 41 -10.72 20.88 6.31
C ALA A 41 -10.20 22.14 5.60
N GLU A 42 -11.10 23.08 5.30
CA GLU A 42 -10.74 24.39 4.71
C GLU A 42 -9.88 25.23 5.65
N GLU A 43 -10.27 25.34 6.93
CA GLU A 43 -9.50 26.05 7.96
C GLU A 43 -8.09 25.46 8.08
N PHE A 44 -7.96 24.14 8.05
CA PHE A 44 -6.67 23.51 8.13
C PHE A 44 -5.81 23.75 6.88
N SER A 45 -6.41 23.70 5.68
CA SER A 45 -5.72 24.03 4.43
C SER A 45 -5.23 25.47 4.41
N ASP A 46 -6.03 26.41 4.91
CA ASP A 46 -5.64 27.83 5.07
C ASP A 46 -4.48 28.00 6.03
N PHE A 47 -4.49 27.25 7.13
CA PHE A 47 -3.40 27.25 8.10
C PHE A 47 -2.09 26.74 7.50
N LEU A 48 -2.12 25.67 6.68
CA LEU A 48 -0.95 25.18 5.96
C LEU A 48 -0.45 26.20 4.91
N ALA A 49 -1.35 26.86 4.19
CA ALA A 49 -0.99 27.91 3.25
C ALA A 49 -0.33 29.11 3.95
N GLU A 50 -0.84 29.50 5.11
CA GLU A 50 -0.24 30.57 5.93
C GLU A 50 1.14 30.17 6.48
N ALA A 51 1.32 28.91 6.89
CA ALA A 51 2.63 28.39 7.28
C ALA A 51 3.66 28.60 6.17
N VAL A 52 3.31 28.20 4.93
CA VAL A 52 4.21 28.33 3.77
C VAL A 52 4.52 29.81 3.48
N LYS A 53 3.52 30.72 3.54
CA LYS A 53 3.73 32.17 3.37
C LYS A 53 4.71 32.75 4.39
N ARG A 54 4.74 32.21 5.60
CA ARG A 54 5.68 32.60 6.66
C ARG A 54 7.04 31.90 6.56
N GLY A 55 7.27 31.05 5.55
CA GLY A 55 8.50 30.32 5.37
C GLY A 55 8.62 29.06 6.24
N VAL A 56 7.54 28.67 6.94
CA VAL A 56 7.45 27.41 7.68
C VAL A 56 7.04 26.30 6.70
N ARG A 57 7.70 25.15 6.73
CA ARG A 57 7.41 24.04 5.83
C ARG A 57 6.53 22.99 6.48
N PRO A 58 5.26 22.84 6.08
CA PRO A 58 4.45 21.69 6.45
C PRO A 58 5.10 20.38 6.01
N VAL A 59 5.13 19.40 6.90
CA VAL A 59 5.67 18.07 6.63
C VAL A 59 4.74 17.00 7.18
N THR A 60 4.53 15.94 6.41
CA THR A 60 3.72 14.81 6.84
C THR A 60 4.35 13.49 6.41
N LEU A 61 3.76 12.38 6.82
CA LEU A 61 3.99 11.05 6.27
C LEU A 61 2.81 10.62 5.41
N GLU A 62 3.08 9.82 4.38
CA GLU A 62 2.06 9.18 3.55
C GLU A 62 0.99 10.18 3.05
N LEU A 63 1.43 11.29 2.46
CA LEU A 63 0.57 12.40 2.02
C LEU A 63 -0.67 11.93 1.24
N ALA A 64 -0.50 10.95 0.34
CA ALA A 64 -1.60 10.40 -0.44
C ALA A 64 -2.77 9.88 0.42
N LYS A 65 -2.50 9.30 1.59
CA LYS A 65 -3.53 8.81 2.52
C LYS A 65 -4.30 9.95 3.20
N GLN A 66 -3.71 11.13 3.24
CA GLN A 66 -4.26 12.27 3.98
C GLN A 66 -5.06 13.24 3.10
N LEU A 67 -5.09 13.02 1.78
CA LEU A 67 -5.71 13.97 0.83
C LEU A 67 -7.24 13.98 0.85
N ALA A 68 -7.89 12.88 1.26
CA ALA A 68 -9.32 12.66 1.09
C ALA A 68 -10.25 13.80 1.61
N PRO A 69 -10.00 14.45 2.76
CA PRO A 69 -10.90 15.48 3.27
C PRO A 69 -10.66 16.88 2.66
N PHE A 70 -9.64 17.05 1.81
CA PHE A 70 -9.17 18.37 1.37
C PHE A 70 -9.51 18.68 -0.08
N ASP A 71 -9.51 19.98 -0.39
CA ASP A 71 -9.42 20.47 -1.77
C ASP A 71 -8.02 20.13 -2.31
N ILE A 72 -7.98 19.23 -3.28
CA ILE A 72 -6.76 18.69 -3.87
C ILE A 72 -5.95 19.75 -4.58
N GLU A 73 -6.61 20.66 -5.33
CA GLU A 73 -5.92 21.71 -6.08
C GLU A 73 -5.26 22.71 -5.12
N LYS A 74 -5.92 23.06 -4.03
CA LYS A 74 -5.35 23.95 -3.00
C LYS A 74 -4.10 23.34 -2.35
N LEU A 75 -4.15 22.06 -1.97
CA LEU A 75 -2.97 21.37 -1.42
C LEU A 75 -1.86 21.21 -2.45
N ARG A 76 -2.22 20.97 -3.70
CA ARG A 76 -1.26 20.90 -4.81
C ARG A 76 -0.54 22.23 -5.01
N GLU A 77 -1.24 23.37 -4.98
CA GLU A 77 -0.63 24.70 -5.05
C GLU A 77 0.34 24.94 -3.90
N ILE A 78 -0.04 24.58 -2.67
CA ILE A 78 0.84 24.63 -1.49
C ILE A 78 2.08 23.76 -1.70
N SER A 79 1.93 22.58 -2.27
CA SER A 79 3.03 21.66 -2.57
C SER A 79 3.97 22.21 -3.65
N LEU A 80 3.42 22.69 -4.77
CA LEU A 80 4.19 23.25 -5.90
C LEU A 80 4.97 24.51 -5.55
N SER A 81 4.54 25.26 -4.53
CA SER A 81 5.33 26.38 -3.99
C SER A 81 6.60 25.93 -3.23
N GLY A 82 6.87 24.61 -3.18
CA GLY A 82 8.00 24.02 -2.45
C GLY A 82 7.78 23.98 -0.93
N GLY A 83 6.53 24.23 -0.49
CA GLY A 83 6.19 24.33 0.93
C GLY A 83 5.88 22.99 1.59
N LEU A 84 5.04 22.19 0.99
CA LEU A 84 4.58 20.92 1.59
C LEU A 84 5.58 19.78 1.32
N LEU A 85 5.84 18.97 2.34
CA LEU A 85 6.77 17.84 2.27
C LEU A 85 6.09 16.53 2.66
N ASP A 86 6.42 15.46 1.93
CA ASP A 86 6.16 14.07 2.33
C ASP A 86 7.47 13.38 2.72
N ALA A 87 7.66 13.13 4.02
CA ALA A 87 8.87 12.49 4.51
C ALA A 87 8.93 10.99 4.14
N THR A 88 7.78 10.34 3.92
CA THR A 88 7.73 8.96 3.40
C THR A 88 8.32 8.88 1.99
N LEU A 89 7.96 9.81 1.11
CA LEU A 89 8.51 9.89 -0.24
C LEU A 89 10.02 10.13 -0.24
N ALA A 90 10.50 11.01 0.65
CA ALA A 90 11.94 11.25 0.78
C ALA A 90 12.68 10.02 1.32
N ALA A 91 12.09 9.27 2.24
CA ALA A 91 12.63 8.00 2.73
C ALA A 91 12.66 6.93 1.63
N TYR A 92 11.60 6.85 0.81
CA TYR A 92 11.55 5.98 -0.37
C TYR A 92 12.70 6.28 -1.36
N LEU A 93 12.90 7.54 -1.71
CA LEU A 93 14.00 7.92 -2.60
C LEU A 93 15.38 7.59 -2.02
N LYS A 94 15.52 7.63 -0.69
CA LYS A 94 16.76 7.28 -0.01
C LYS A 94 17.05 5.78 -0.03
N ASN A 95 16.03 4.94 0.13
CA ASN A 95 16.16 3.49 0.14
C ASN A 95 14.94 2.83 -0.55
N PRO A 96 14.88 2.80 -1.90
CA PRO A 96 13.74 2.28 -2.65
C PRO A 96 13.54 0.76 -2.51
N LEU A 97 14.50 0.06 -1.90
CA LEU A 97 14.43 -1.38 -1.66
C LEU A 97 13.87 -1.73 -0.27
N ALA A 98 13.56 -0.77 0.57
CA ALA A 98 12.86 -1.03 1.83
C ALA A 98 11.45 -1.57 1.54
N GLY A 99 11.01 -2.56 2.30
CA GLY A 99 9.72 -3.23 2.07
C GLY A 99 8.50 -2.38 2.47
N ALA A 100 8.67 -1.35 3.33
CA ALA A 100 7.61 -0.49 3.84
C ALA A 100 8.18 0.83 4.39
N TYR A 101 7.32 1.85 4.48
CA TYR A 101 7.68 3.22 4.87
C TYR A 101 6.65 3.87 5.81
N ALA A 102 5.86 3.07 6.51
CA ALA A 102 4.94 3.60 7.51
C ALA A 102 5.73 4.16 8.71
N TYR A 103 5.07 4.97 9.54
CA TYR A 103 5.74 5.61 10.69
C TYR A 103 6.50 4.63 11.59
N HIS A 104 5.98 3.43 11.80
CA HIS A 104 6.61 2.41 12.65
C HIS A 104 7.83 1.76 11.98
N ASP A 105 7.82 1.58 10.64
CA ASP A 105 8.98 1.11 9.88
C ASP A 105 10.10 2.14 9.93
N LEU A 106 9.77 3.41 9.70
CA LEU A 106 10.72 4.52 9.74
C LEU A 106 11.28 4.73 11.16
N ALA A 107 10.46 4.58 12.21
CA ALA A 107 10.93 4.62 13.59
C ALA A 107 11.95 3.53 13.89
N LYS A 108 11.72 2.34 13.39
CA LYS A 108 12.64 1.20 13.54
C LYS A 108 13.93 1.41 12.73
N GLU A 109 13.82 1.85 11.47
CA GLU A 109 14.97 2.04 10.58
C GLU A 109 15.89 3.16 11.06
N TYR A 110 15.33 4.32 11.41
CA TYR A 110 16.11 5.54 11.70
C TYR A 110 16.49 5.70 13.17
N TYR A 111 15.71 5.14 14.08
CA TYR A 111 15.87 5.36 15.54
C TYR A 111 15.98 4.06 16.35
N GLY A 112 15.77 2.88 15.73
CA GLY A 112 15.78 1.59 16.47
C GLY A 112 14.59 1.42 17.41
N ILE A 113 13.53 2.22 17.26
CA ILE A 113 12.35 2.22 18.14
C ILE A 113 11.25 1.38 17.52
N THR A 114 10.68 0.45 18.30
CA THR A 114 9.50 -0.31 17.89
C THR A 114 8.24 0.42 18.33
N LEU A 115 7.42 0.82 17.36
CA LEU A 115 6.10 1.41 17.57
C LEU A 115 5.01 0.43 17.11
N PRO A 116 3.79 0.50 17.69
CA PRO A 116 2.66 -0.32 17.25
C PRO A 116 2.27 0.05 15.82
N GLU A 117 1.83 -0.93 15.03
CA GLU A 117 1.33 -0.68 13.68
C GLU A 117 -0.03 0.03 13.71
N GLU A 118 -0.33 0.79 12.65
CA GLU A 118 -1.63 1.47 12.49
C GLU A 118 -2.81 0.51 12.69
N LYS A 119 -2.76 -0.66 12.06
CA LYS A 119 -3.80 -1.68 12.19
C LYS A 119 -3.94 -2.24 13.61
N GLU A 120 -2.89 -2.24 14.43
CA GLU A 120 -2.96 -2.66 15.83
C GLU A 120 -3.65 -1.61 16.69
N LEU A 121 -3.39 -0.34 16.40
CA LEU A 121 -4.02 0.78 17.09
C LEU A 121 -5.50 0.89 16.74
N LEU A 122 -5.85 0.80 15.45
CA LEU A 122 -7.19 1.12 14.95
C LEU A 122 -8.17 -0.06 14.93
N LYS A 123 -7.69 -1.33 15.01
CA LYS A 123 -8.52 -2.55 14.89
C LYS A 123 -9.63 -2.75 15.93
N LYS A 124 -9.55 -2.09 17.08
CA LYS A 124 -10.42 -2.35 18.23
C LYS A 124 -11.38 -1.21 18.55
N ALA A 125 -11.37 -0.14 17.79
CA ALA A 125 -12.14 1.04 18.10
C ALA A 125 -13.28 1.24 17.10
N THR A 126 -14.48 1.41 17.60
CA THR A 126 -15.60 1.93 16.79
C THR A 126 -15.31 3.37 16.39
N PRO A 127 -15.89 3.88 15.28
CA PRO A 127 -15.71 5.29 14.88
C PRO A 127 -15.95 6.29 16.01
N MET A 128 -16.88 5.97 16.93
CA MET A 128 -17.22 6.80 18.07
C MET A 128 -16.17 6.75 19.19
N GLU A 129 -15.59 5.59 19.48
CA GLU A 129 -14.47 5.44 20.43
C GLU A 129 -13.18 6.07 19.94
N LEU A 130 -12.97 6.12 18.60
CA LEU A 130 -11.85 6.82 18.01
C LEU A 130 -11.87 8.33 18.23
N LEU A 131 -13.03 8.91 18.57
CA LEU A 131 -13.26 10.35 18.65
C LEU A 131 -13.44 10.91 20.06
N LEU A 132 -13.84 10.10 21.05
CA LEU A 132 -14.40 10.58 22.31
C LEU A 132 -13.52 10.40 23.55
N SER A 133 -12.44 9.62 23.50
CA SER A 133 -11.56 9.45 24.65
C SER A 133 -10.27 10.29 24.53
N MET A 134 -9.88 10.94 25.61
CA MET A 134 -8.49 11.39 25.78
C MET A 134 -7.58 10.15 25.69
N GLU A 135 -6.57 10.17 24.80
CA GLU A 135 -5.74 9.03 24.41
C GLU A 135 -6.44 8.01 23.48
N SER A 136 -7.28 8.48 22.56
CA SER A 136 -7.91 7.62 21.59
C SER A 136 -6.88 6.92 20.67
N PRO A 137 -7.20 5.73 20.12
CA PRO A 137 -6.34 5.06 19.13
C PRO A 137 -5.95 5.96 17.96
N ALA A 138 -6.88 6.79 17.47
CA ALA A 138 -6.62 7.73 16.38
C ALA A 138 -5.63 8.85 16.80
N GLU A 139 -5.75 9.36 18.03
CA GLU A 139 -4.79 10.34 18.56
C GLU A 139 -3.40 9.72 18.69
N LYS A 140 -3.29 8.49 19.19
CA LYS A 140 -1.99 7.78 19.26
C LYS A 140 -1.38 7.57 17.88
N TYR A 141 -2.18 7.16 16.90
CA TYR A 141 -1.73 7.06 15.52
C TYR A 141 -1.20 8.41 14.98
N MET A 142 -2.02 9.47 15.11
CA MET A 142 -1.64 10.80 14.65
C MET A 142 -0.39 11.33 15.37
N LEU A 143 -0.26 11.07 16.67
CA LEU A 143 0.91 11.45 17.48
C LEU A 143 2.18 10.81 16.95
N PHE A 144 2.17 9.48 16.73
CA PHE A 144 3.33 8.77 16.22
C PHE A 144 3.71 9.23 14.81
N ALA A 145 2.74 9.34 13.91
CA ALA A 145 2.98 9.76 12.54
C ALA A 145 3.48 11.21 12.45
N CYS A 146 2.87 12.13 13.22
CA CYS A 146 3.26 13.54 13.29
C CYS A 146 4.68 13.69 13.85
N ASN A 147 5.00 13.00 14.95
CA ASN A 147 6.32 13.07 15.57
C ASN A 147 7.39 12.51 14.62
N MET A 148 7.14 11.39 13.97
CA MET A 148 8.07 10.82 13.00
C MET A 148 8.28 11.74 11.79
N ALA A 149 7.22 12.37 11.26
CA ALA A 149 7.34 13.38 10.21
C ALA A 149 8.27 14.53 10.63
N PHE A 150 8.10 15.02 11.86
CA PHE A 150 8.95 16.08 12.41
C PHE A 150 10.41 15.65 12.53
N LEU A 151 10.67 14.52 13.18
CA LEU A 151 12.03 14.02 13.42
C LEU A 151 12.81 13.73 12.13
N LEU A 152 12.14 13.26 11.09
CA LEU A 152 12.77 12.89 9.82
C LEU A 152 12.99 14.08 8.88
N SER A 153 12.27 15.18 9.04
CA SER A 153 12.20 16.28 8.07
C SER A 153 13.58 16.86 7.72
N GLU A 154 14.38 17.27 8.68
CA GLU A 154 15.68 17.89 8.44
C GLU A 154 16.69 16.91 7.83
N GLY A 155 16.76 15.69 8.38
CA GLY A 155 17.71 14.68 7.93
C GLY A 155 17.46 14.24 6.48
N LEU A 156 16.19 14.01 6.13
CA LEU A 156 15.80 13.59 4.78
C LEU A 156 15.99 14.70 3.75
N LEU A 157 15.62 15.94 4.08
CA LEU A 157 15.84 17.07 3.17
C LEU A 157 17.33 17.37 2.96
N SER A 158 18.13 17.25 4.00
CA SER A 158 19.60 17.40 3.88
C SER A 158 20.17 16.30 2.98
N TRP A 159 19.68 15.07 3.11
CA TRP A 159 20.08 13.96 2.24
C TRP A 159 19.70 14.21 0.78
N LEU A 160 18.47 14.68 0.48
CA LEU A 160 18.04 15.01 -0.87
C LEU A 160 18.95 16.05 -1.52
N ARG A 161 19.36 17.09 -0.78
CA ARG A 161 20.29 18.12 -1.27
C ARG A 161 21.68 17.55 -1.55
N LEU A 162 22.23 16.77 -0.61
CA LEU A 162 23.57 16.18 -0.73
C LEU A 162 23.68 15.18 -1.89
N ARG A 163 22.58 14.53 -2.26
CA ARG A 163 22.51 13.55 -3.34
C ARG A 163 21.99 14.12 -4.66
N GLU A 164 21.78 15.43 -4.73
CA GLU A 164 21.25 16.13 -5.90
C GLU A 164 19.86 15.62 -6.35
N ASN A 165 19.10 14.99 -5.43
CA ASN A 165 17.76 14.45 -5.69
C ASN A 165 16.64 15.47 -5.45
N THR A 166 16.98 16.74 -5.23
CA THR A 166 15.98 17.77 -4.91
C THR A 166 15.00 18.01 -6.07
N ALA A 167 15.51 18.09 -7.31
CA ALA A 167 14.67 18.25 -8.49
C ALA A 167 13.76 17.04 -8.71
N LEU A 168 14.30 15.81 -8.61
CA LEU A 168 13.51 14.60 -8.67
C LEU A 168 12.37 14.60 -7.65
N TYR A 169 12.67 14.98 -6.41
CA TYR A 169 11.67 15.01 -5.36
C TYR A 169 10.58 16.07 -5.59
N PHE A 170 10.96 17.34 -5.81
CA PHE A 170 10.00 18.45 -5.87
C PHE A 170 9.32 18.62 -7.23
N GLU A 171 9.98 18.28 -8.33
CA GLU A 171 9.49 18.55 -9.69
C GLU A 171 8.77 17.32 -10.30
N LEU A 172 9.07 16.12 -9.81
CA LEU A 172 8.49 14.89 -10.35
C LEU A 172 7.68 14.11 -9.31
N GLU A 173 8.33 13.62 -8.27
CA GLU A 173 7.75 12.62 -7.36
C GLU A 173 6.64 13.22 -6.47
N LEU A 174 6.86 14.38 -5.90
CA LEU A 174 5.87 15.03 -5.03
C LEU A 174 4.61 15.46 -5.80
N PRO A 175 4.70 16.13 -6.97
CA PRO A 175 3.54 16.42 -7.82
C PRO A 175 2.81 15.16 -8.31
N LEU A 176 3.53 14.06 -8.54
CA LEU A 176 2.95 12.80 -8.98
C LEU A 176 1.97 12.22 -7.97
N ILE A 177 2.17 12.44 -6.66
CA ILE A 177 1.22 12.02 -5.61
C ILE A 177 -0.20 12.53 -5.92
N PHE A 178 -0.35 13.80 -6.26
CA PHE A 178 -1.65 14.40 -6.56
C PHE A 178 -2.26 13.84 -7.85
N THR A 179 -1.44 13.61 -8.86
CA THR A 179 -1.88 13.01 -10.13
C THR A 179 -2.39 11.58 -9.91
N LEU A 180 -1.62 10.75 -9.20
CA LEU A 180 -2.01 9.38 -8.90
C LEU A 180 -3.25 9.33 -8.01
N TYR A 181 -3.35 10.22 -7.03
CA TYR A 181 -4.54 10.34 -6.20
C TYR A 181 -5.79 10.69 -7.03
N ALA A 182 -5.70 11.69 -7.92
CA ALA A 182 -6.81 12.05 -8.80
C ALA A 182 -7.22 10.89 -9.72
N MET A 183 -6.27 10.14 -10.26
CA MET A 183 -6.54 8.92 -11.04
C MET A 183 -7.26 7.86 -10.19
N GLN A 184 -6.82 7.65 -8.96
CA GLN A 184 -7.45 6.70 -8.02
C GLN A 184 -8.88 7.10 -7.67
N GLN A 185 -9.14 8.41 -7.44
CA GLN A 185 -10.50 8.90 -7.17
C GLN A 185 -11.43 8.76 -8.39
N ARG A 186 -10.89 8.93 -9.58
CA ARG A 186 -11.66 8.74 -10.83
C ARG A 186 -12.01 7.28 -11.06
N GLY A 187 -11.11 6.36 -10.69
CA GLY A 187 -11.25 4.92 -10.89
C GLY A 187 -11.20 4.50 -12.36
N ILE A 188 -11.54 3.24 -12.60
CA ILE A 188 -11.67 2.64 -13.93
C ILE A 188 -13.09 2.09 -14.07
N LEU A 189 -13.71 2.31 -15.25
CA LEU A 189 -14.99 1.70 -15.56
C LEU A 189 -14.81 0.21 -15.83
N VAL A 190 -15.50 -0.63 -15.05
CA VAL A 190 -15.57 -2.07 -15.24
C VAL A 190 -16.99 -2.46 -15.66
N GLN A 191 -17.11 -3.17 -16.77
CA GLN A 191 -18.40 -3.70 -17.24
C GLN A 191 -18.67 -5.02 -16.53
N LYS A 192 -19.50 -4.97 -15.48
CA LYS A 192 -19.76 -6.14 -14.61
C LYS A 192 -20.37 -7.33 -15.34
N GLU A 193 -21.27 -7.05 -16.28
CA GLU A 193 -21.95 -8.07 -17.08
C GLU A 193 -20.97 -8.84 -17.97
N GLU A 194 -20.08 -8.12 -18.66
CA GLU A 194 -19.04 -8.75 -19.50
C GLU A 194 -18.05 -9.57 -18.67
N LEU A 195 -17.73 -9.08 -17.46
CA LEU A 195 -16.84 -9.81 -16.54
C LEU A 195 -17.50 -11.09 -16.03
N ALA A 196 -18.81 -11.04 -15.71
CA ALA A 196 -19.60 -12.21 -15.31
C ALA A 196 -19.70 -13.24 -16.43
N ASP A 197 -19.98 -12.81 -17.67
CA ASP A 197 -20.00 -13.70 -18.83
C ASP A 197 -18.62 -14.33 -19.09
N TYR A 198 -17.56 -13.58 -18.88
CA TYR A 198 -16.20 -14.11 -18.98
C TYR A 198 -15.92 -15.15 -17.89
N ALA A 199 -16.37 -14.92 -16.63
CA ALA A 199 -16.25 -15.88 -15.55
C ALA A 199 -16.95 -17.21 -15.87
N VAL A 200 -18.14 -17.16 -16.52
CA VAL A 200 -18.87 -18.36 -16.97
C VAL A 200 -18.04 -19.12 -18.01
N LYS A 201 -17.55 -18.44 -19.05
CA LYS A 201 -16.73 -19.07 -20.12
C LYS A 201 -15.45 -19.70 -19.56
N LEU A 202 -14.79 -19.02 -18.60
CA LEU A 202 -13.64 -19.59 -17.90
C LEU A 202 -14.02 -20.86 -17.13
N GLY A 203 -15.17 -20.83 -16.41
CA GLY A 203 -15.67 -21.96 -15.65
C GLY A 203 -15.96 -23.19 -16.53
N GLU A 204 -16.60 -22.98 -17.69
CA GLU A 204 -16.88 -24.06 -18.67
C GLU A 204 -15.59 -24.70 -19.18
N ARG A 205 -14.59 -23.90 -19.54
CA ARG A 205 -13.30 -24.42 -20.01
C ARG A 205 -12.53 -25.14 -18.92
N ILE A 206 -12.55 -24.61 -17.69
CA ILE A 206 -11.95 -25.26 -16.51
C ILE A 206 -12.57 -26.64 -16.27
N ALA A 207 -13.90 -26.76 -16.32
CA ALA A 207 -14.57 -28.03 -16.14
C ALA A 207 -14.16 -29.07 -17.22
N VAL A 208 -14.04 -28.65 -18.45
CA VAL A 208 -13.55 -29.53 -19.54
C VAL A 208 -12.12 -29.99 -19.27
N LEU A 209 -11.25 -29.07 -18.85
CA LEU A 209 -9.85 -29.40 -18.50
C LEU A 209 -9.75 -30.35 -17.30
N GLU A 210 -10.62 -30.21 -16.30
CA GLU A 210 -10.67 -31.14 -15.16
C GLU A 210 -10.95 -32.57 -15.61
N GLU A 211 -11.98 -32.77 -16.43
CA GLU A 211 -12.33 -34.08 -16.97
C GLU A 211 -11.19 -34.67 -17.83
N GLU A 212 -10.58 -33.84 -18.68
CA GLU A 212 -9.46 -34.29 -19.51
C GLU A 212 -8.23 -34.64 -18.65
N ILE A 213 -7.95 -33.90 -17.59
CA ILE A 213 -6.85 -34.19 -16.66
C ILE A 213 -7.12 -35.48 -15.89
N TYR A 214 -8.35 -35.72 -15.43
CA TYR A 214 -8.72 -36.98 -14.76
C TYR A 214 -8.62 -38.16 -15.69
N ALA A 215 -9.04 -38.02 -16.94
CA ALA A 215 -8.90 -39.06 -17.97
C ALA A 215 -7.42 -39.40 -18.20
N ASP A 216 -6.55 -38.40 -18.34
CA ASP A 216 -5.12 -38.58 -18.54
C ASP A 216 -4.41 -39.18 -17.29
N ALA A 217 -4.90 -38.88 -16.10
CA ALA A 217 -4.39 -39.42 -14.83
C ALA A 217 -4.90 -40.84 -14.51
N GLY A 218 -6.05 -41.24 -15.12
CA GLY A 218 -6.75 -42.49 -14.85
C GLY A 218 -7.51 -42.52 -13.53
N GLU A 219 -7.62 -41.39 -12.80
CA GLU A 219 -8.39 -41.23 -11.57
C GLU A 219 -8.70 -39.78 -11.27
N GLN A 220 -9.69 -39.56 -10.41
CA GLN A 220 -10.00 -38.23 -9.86
C GLN A 220 -9.11 -37.92 -8.65
N PHE A 221 -8.64 -36.70 -8.57
CA PHE A 221 -7.80 -36.20 -7.45
C PHE A 221 -7.96 -34.67 -7.34
N ASN A 222 -7.51 -34.07 -6.25
CA ASN A 222 -7.54 -32.62 -6.13
C ASN A 222 -6.37 -32.01 -6.94
N ILE A 223 -6.67 -31.45 -8.14
CA ILE A 223 -5.70 -30.85 -9.06
C ILE A 223 -4.96 -29.66 -8.40
N ASN A 224 -5.63 -28.95 -7.49
CA ASN A 224 -5.05 -27.83 -6.75
C ASN A 224 -4.14 -28.28 -5.58
N SER A 225 -4.16 -29.57 -5.20
CA SER A 225 -3.26 -30.11 -4.22
C SER A 225 -1.91 -30.47 -4.83
N THR A 226 -0.89 -29.66 -4.61
CA THR A 226 0.48 -29.91 -5.08
C THR A 226 1.01 -31.29 -4.64
N LYS A 227 0.56 -31.76 -3.46
CA LYS A 227 0.94 -33.09 -2.93
C LYS A 227 0.33 -34.22 -3.75
N GLN A 228 -1.00 -34.17 -4.01
CA GLN A 228 -1.69 -35.21 -4.78
C GLN A 228 -1.21 -35.20 -6.23
N LEU A 229 -1.10 -34.02 -6.83
CA LEU A 229 -0.58 -33.87 -8.18
C LEU A 229 0.85 -34.43 -8.31
N GLY A 230 1.73 -34.16 -7.32
CA GLY A 230 3.08 -34.69 -7.31
C GLY A 230 3.12 -36.23 -7.28
N VAL A 231 2.23 -36.88 -6.54
CA VAL A 231 2.08 -38.33 -6.53
C VAL A 231 1.63 -38.87 -7.89
N ILE A 232 0.63 -38.24 -8.50
CA ILE A 232 0.15 -38.60 -9.84
C ILE A 232 1.28 -38.53 -10.86
N LEU A 233 1.99 -37.40 -10.91
CA LEU A 233 3.02 -37.15 -11.93
C LEU A 233 4.25 -38.08 -11.77
N PHE A 234 4.75 -38.21 -10.56
CA PHE A 234 6.07 -38.80 -10.35
C PHE A 234 6.03 -40.23 -9.79
N GLU A 235 4.96 -40.65 -9.11
CA GLU A 235 4.83 -42.00 -8.59
C GLU A 235 3.97 -42.89 -9.47
N LYS A 236 2.85 -42.38 -10.00
CA LYS A 236 1.95 -43.16 -10.90
C LYS A 236 2.39 -43.12 -12.35
N LEU A 237 2.47 -41.90 -12.93
CA LEU A 237 2.88 -41.73 -14.31
C LEU A 237 4.38 -41.87 -14.52
N LYS A 238 5.17 -41.93 -13.44
CA LYS A 238 6.63 -42.12 -13.43
C LYS A 238 7.37 -41.15 -14.35
N LEU A 239 6.92 -39.91 -14.41
CA LEU A 239 7.53 -38.86 -15.24
C LEU A 239 8.92 -38.52 -14.70
N PRO A 240 9.89 -38.17 -15.57
CA PRO A 240 11.25 -37.83 -15.15
C PRO A 240 11.32 -36.49 -14.41
N GLY A 241 12.36 -36.29 -13.60
CA GLY A 241 12.68 -34.95 -13.03
C GLY A 241 11.99 -34.60 -11.73
N GLY A 242 11.28 -35.52 -11.08
CA GLY A 242 10.63 -35.29 -9.77
C GLY A 242 11.64 -35.04 -8.66
N LYS A 243 11.97 -33.75 -8.39
CA LYS A 243 12.76 -33.41 -7.18
C LYS A 243 11.87 -33.45 -5.95
N LYS A 244 12.18 -34.35 -5.02
CA LYS A 244 11.52 -34.47 -3.72
C LYS A 244 11.97 -33.32 -2.80
N THR A 245 11.05 -32.52 -2.32
CA THR A 245 11.27 -31.47 -1.31
C THR A 245 10.85 -31.99 0.06
N LYS A 246 11.08 -31.22 1.13
CA LYS A 246 10.61 -31.58 2.49
C LYS A 246 9.10 -31.84 2.57
N THR A 247 8.32 -31.21 1.68
CA THR A 247 6.85 -31.24 1.66
C THR A 247 6.24 -32.08 0.53
N GLY A 248 7.07 -32.74 -0.29
CA GLY A 248 6.63 -33.54 -1.44
C GLY A 248 7.36 -33.15 -2.73
N TYR A 249 6.78 -33.49 -3.89
CA TYR A 249 7.34 -33.15 -5.19
C TYR A 249 7.01 -31.70 -5.57
N SER A 250 7.95 -31.01 -6.23
CA SER A 250 7.66 -29.71 -6.84
C SER A 250 6.79 -29.89 -8.08
N THR A 251 5.69 -29.16 -8.13
CA THR A 251 4.80 -29.07 -9.31
C THR A 251 4.71 -27.63 -9.82
N ALA A 252 5.77 -26.83 -9.64
CA ALA A 252 5.84 -25.46 -10.13
C ALA A 252 5.74 -25.40 -11.67
N ALA A 253 5.35 -24.27 -12.22
CA ALA A 253 5.12 -24.10 -13.66
C ALA A 253 6.34 -24.52 -14.49
N ASP A 254 7.53 -24.11 -14.08
CA ASP A 254 8.80 -24.44 -14.73
C ASP A 254 9.10 -25.97 -14.76
N VAL A 255 8.57 -26.72 -13.77
CA VAL A 255 8.68 -28.18 -13.74
C VAL A 255 7.70 -28.79 -14.74
N LEU A 256 6.45 -28.31 -14.80
CA LEU A 256 5.46 -28.79 -15.73
C LEU A 256 5.83 -28.45 -17.19
N GLU A 257 6.36 -27.27 -17.45
CA GLU A 257 6.85 -26.84 -18.77
C GLU A 257 7.95 -27.78 -19.32
N ARG A 258 8.87 -28.24 -18.46
CA ARG A 258 9.90 -29.22 -18.86
C ARG A 258 9.36 -30.61 -19.18
N LEU A 259 8.12 -30.87 -18.83
CA LEU A 259 7.44 -32.14 -19.06
C LEU A 259 6.40 -32.11 -20.18
N LEU A 260 6.25 -30.95 -20.88
CA LEU A 260 5.25 -30.78 -21.95
C LEU A 260 5.31 -31.82 -23.02
N ASP A 261 6.51 -32.24 -23.40
CA ASP A 261 6.77 -33.25 -24.45
C ASP A 261 6.69 -34.71 -23.91
N LYS A 262 6.53 -34.90 -22.60
CA LYS A 262 6.51 -36.21 -21.96
C LYS A 262 5.10 -36.76 -21.73
N HIS A 263 4.12 -35.87 -21.50
CA HIS A 263 2.74 -36.31 -21.28
C HIS A 263 1.73 -35.21 -21.60
N PRO A 264 0.62 -35.52 -22.29
CA PRO A 264 -0.38 -34.52 -22.75
C PRO A 264 -1.05 -33.77 -21.62
N MET A 265 -1.14 -34.37 -20.43
CA MET A 265 -1.70 -33.73 -19.23
C MET A 265 -0.96 -32.44 -18.84
N MET A 266 0.32 -32.26 -19.21
CA MET A 266 1.13 -31.11 -18.75
C MET A 266 0.59 -29.79 -19.30
N GLY A 267 0.26 -29.74 -20.59
CA GLY A 267 -0.34 -28.56 -21.21
C GLY A 267 -1.69 -28.22 -20.58
N LYS A 268 -2.52 -29.24 -20.33
CA LYS A 268 -3.83 -29.09 -19.69
C LYS A 268 -3.72 -28.57 -18.25
N LEU A 269 -2.76 -29.06 -17.49
CA LEU A 269 -2.48 -28.57 -16.13
C LEU A 269 -2.02 -27.10 -16.09
N LEU A 270 -1.18 -26.69 -17.03
CA LEU A 270 -0.74 -25.30 -17.15
C LEU A 270 -1.91 -24.39 -17.52
N GLU A 271 -2.71 -24.79 -18.52
CA GLU A 271 -3.93 -24.06 -18.92
C GLU A 271 -4.93 -24.00 -17.76
N TYR A 272 -5.21 -25.12 -17.10
CA TYR A 272 -6.11 -25.18 -15.94
C TYR A 272 -5.71 -24.18 -14.84
N ARG A 273 -4.43 -24.16 -14.47
CA ARG A 273 -3.91 -23.24 -13.45
C ARG A 273 -4.01 -21.78 -13.87
N GLN A 274 -3.71 -21.49 -15.13
CA GLN A 274 -3.83 -20.14 -15.66
C GLN A 274 -5.29 -19.65 -15.62
N LEU A 275 -6.23 -20.45 -16.13
CA LEU A 275 -7.64 -20.09 -16.17
C LEU A 275 -8.26 -20.02 -14.77
N SER A 276 -7.92 -20.96 -13.88
CA SER A 276 -8.39 -20.94 -12.49
C SER A 276 -7.93 -19.70 -11.73
N LYS A 277 -6.68 -19.27 -11.96
CA LYS A 277 -6.17 -18.03 -11.38
C LYS A 277 -6.86 -16.80 -11.95
N LEU A 278 -7.06 -16.75 -13.28
CA LEU A 278 -7.79 -15.66 -13.93
C LEU A 278 -9.21 -15.56 -13.39
N LYS A 279 -9.91 -16.69 -13.30
CA LYS A 279 -11.28 -16.73 -12.77
C LYS A 279 -11.34 -16.24 -11.32
N SER A 280 -10.63 -16.87 -10.41
CA SER A 280 -10.71 -16.60 -8.97
C SER A 280 -10.14 -15.26 -8.52
N THR A 281 -9.25 -14.65 -9.32
CA THR A 281 -8.56 -13.41 -8.92
C THR A 281 -9.16 -12.17 -9.58
N TYR A 282 -9.69 -12.31 -10.80
CA TYR A 282 -10.09 -11.16 -11.62
C TYR A 282 -11.54 -11.19 -12.08
N ALA A 283 -12.17 -12.37 -12.16
CA ALA A 283 -13.52 -12.50 -12.73
C ALA A 283 -14.61 -12.81 -11.67
N ASP A 284 -14.29 -13.52 -10.60
CA ASP A 284 -15.17 -13.76 -9.45
C ASP A 284 -14.98 -12.64 -8.41
#